data_0ec05584e594a546878c320bc412a394
#
_entry.id   0ec05584e594a546878c320bc412a394
#
_cell.length_a   1.000
_cell.length_b   1.000
_cell.length_c   1.000
_cell.angle_alpha   90.00
_cell.angle_beta   90.00
_cell.angle_gamma   90.00
#
_symmetry.space_group_name_H-M   'P 1'
#
loop_
_entity.id
_entity.type
_entity.pdbx_description
1 polymer ?
#
loop_
_entity_poly.entity_id
_entity_poly.type
_entity_poly.pdbx_seq_one_letter_code
_entity_poly.pdbx_strand_id
1 'polypeptide(L)'
;VAGFAALASLAELIEVPGLSYSLMLGPWGVDWLALLAVLVLVALAARRRRPGRARSLAVLLLTLALVITAGVGWRQVDFARSQGVRLDLWALTGIGQSGSQPDVQPVVLDDTDTGQLLQAGVWLPRDGRGGVLGAGSTGAPASSGRSARSDSPVGVVVLLHGGGWSNGNRLNPMTRGQAAWFASQGYLAIALDYPLSTPDLATWQLAESRVACGLAWVASHAEGYGGDARHLALVGDSAGGNLALEITYRQALGQLDPVDEECGSEVPQIDAVSTTYPIADPVGFHDNPDLVMAPFVSERARRYTSGTPGQVPERYEAIDPRRKLALLAQRGMGPSLPPTLIVHGARDHVVPVDGTRSLDAALEEAGAPHTTLIAPLTDHVFDLNPGSALSQTWRHLTLDLLTQAAVLPAER
;
A
#
# COMPACT_ATOMS: atom_id res chain seq x y z
N VAL A 1 2.76 -17.49 28.15
CA VAL A 1 2.72 -17.84 26.71
C VAL A 1 1.31 -18.24 26.30
N ALA A 2 0.72 -19.33 26.90
CA ALA A 2 -0.59 -19.84 26.48
C ALA A 2 -1.73 -18.80 26.61
N GLY A 3 -1.76 -18.05 27.71
CA GLY A 3 -2.75 -16.97 27.91
C GLY A 3 -2.59 -15.83 26.92
N PHE A 4 -1.34 -15.42 26.64
CA PHE A 4 -1.06 -14.42 25.63
C PHE A 4 -1.47 -14.89 24.22
N ALA A 5 -1.11 -16.11 23.85
CA ALA A 5 -1.48 -16.67 22.55
C ALA A 5 -3.01 -16.72 22.36
N ALA A 6 -3.74 -17.12 23.39
CA ALA A 6 -5.20 -17.15 23.35
C ALA A 6 -5.81 -15.74 23.20
N LEU A 7 -5.30 -14.75 23.94
CA LEU A 7 -5.75 -13.36 23.83
C LEU A 7 -5.42 -12.76 22.48
N ALA A 8 -4.22 -12.97 21.96
CA ALA A 8 -3.82 -12.48 20.64
C ALA A 8 -4.69 -13.06 19.53
N SER A 9 -4.94 -14.39 19.55
CA SER A 9 -5.82 -15.03 18.56
C SER A 9 -7.29 -14.61 18.73
N LEU A 10 -7.74 -14.34 19.96
CA LEU A 10 -9.11 -13.85 20.19
C LEU A 10 -9.30 -12.44 19.63
N ALA A 11 -8.26 -11.58 19.70
CA ALA A 11 -8.30 -10.24 19.13
C ALA A 11 -8.46 -10.24 17.60
N GLU A 12 -8.08 -11.33 16.92
CA GLU A 12 -8.36 -11.51 15.49
C GLU A 12 -9.86 -11.72 15.20
N LEU A 13 -10.64 -12.19 16.16
CA LEU A 13 -12.07 -12.48 15.99
C LEU A 13 -13.01 -11.40 16.49
N ILE A 14 -12.66 -10.75 17.59
CA ILE A 14 -13.50 -9.75 18.25
C ILE A 14 -12.73 -8.44 18.34
N GLU A 15 -13.43 -7.35 18.06
CA GLU A 15 -12.91 -6.01 18.29
C GLU A 15 -12.81 -5.78 19.80
N VAL A 16 -11.64 -5.98 20.35
CA VAL A 16 -11.35 -5.58 21.73
C VAL A 16 -10.61 -4.26 21.67
N PRO A 17 -11.22 -3.16 22.10
CA PRO A 17 -10.55 -1.88 22.12
C PRO A 17 -9.18 -1.97 22.83
N GLY A 18 -8.14 -1.52 22.15
CA GLY A 18 -6.78 -1.55 22.67
C GLY A 18 -6.00 -2.86 22.45
N LEU A 19 -6.55 -3.84 21.74
CA LEU A 19 -5.84 -5.07 21.37
C LEU A 19 -5.56 -5.12 19.86
N SER A 20 -4.81 -4.16 19.36
CA SER A 20 -4.38 -4.10 17.94
C SER A 20 -3.30 -5.15 17.60
N TYR A 21 -3.35 -6.34 18.21
CA TYR A 21 -2.37 -7.41 17.95
C TYR A 21 -2.52 -8.06 16.58
N SER A 22 -3.69 -7.93 15.96
CA SER A 22 -3.95 -8.36 14.58
C SER A 22 -3.06 -7.64 13.57
N LEU A 23 -2.64 -6.40 13.83
CA LEU A 23 -1.64 -5.69 13.06
C LEU A 23 -0.34 -6.47 12.87
N MET A 24 0.08 -7.19 13.91
CA MET A 24 1.34 -7.94 13.90
C MET A 24 1.18 -9.39 13.47
N LEU A 25 0.01 -9.98 13.66
CA LEU A 25 -0.22 -11.41 13.45
C LEU A 25 -0.96 -11.72 12.15
N GLY A 26 -1.89 -10.84 11.73
CA GLY A 26 -2.72 -11.06 10.56
C GLY A 26 -1.93 -11.37 9.29
N PRO A 27 -0.92 -10.57 8.90
CA PRO A 27 -0.09 -10.84 7.73
C PRO A 27 0.68 -12.17 7.80
N TRP A 28 1.02 -12.64 9.00
CA TRP A 28 1.82 -13.84 9.27
C TRP A 28 0.99 -15.03 9.77
N GLY A 29 -0.28 -15.10 9.41
CA GLY A 29 -1.22 -16.08 9.92
C GLY A 29 -0.74 -17.54 9.80
N VAL A 30 -0.09 -17.91 8.68
CA VAL A 30 0.45 -19.27 8.46
C VAL A 30 1.62 -19.56 9.41
N ASP A 31 2.54 -18.62 9.62
CA ASP A 31 3.68 -18.79 10.53
C ASP A 31 3.20 -18.89 11.98
N TRP A 32 2.20 -18.06 12.32
CA TRP A 32 1.55 -18.12 13.63
C TRP A 32 0.85 -19.46 13.86
N LEU A 33 0.16 -20.00 12.87
CA LEU A 33 -0.43 -21.34 12.92
C LEU A 33 0.62 -22.43 13.16
N ALA A 34 1.74 -22.38 12.45
CA ALA A 34 2.83 -23.33 12.63
C ALA A 34 3.42 -23.27 14.04
N LEU A 35 3.66 -22.05 14.55
CA LEU A 35 4.13 -21.82 15.92
C LEU A 35 3.14 -22.37 16.96
N LEU A 36 1.85 -22.07 16.81
CA LEU A 36 0.81 -22.55 17.73
C LEU A 36 0.71 -24.09 17.72
N ALA A 37 0.81 -24.71 16.55
CA ALA A 37 0.81 -26.17 16.43
C ALA A 37 1.98 -26.80 17.21
N VAL A 38 3.19 -26.24 17.07
CA VAL A 38 4.37 -26.70 17.84
C VAL A 38 4.15 -26.50 19.33
N LEU A 39 3.62 -25.34 19.76
CA LEU A 39 3.34 -25.09 21.19
C LEU A 39 2.30 -26.04 21.77
N VAL A 40 1.26 -26.41 21.02
CA VAL A 40 0.27 -27.42 21.41
C VAL A 40 0.95 -28.77 21.63
N LEU A 41 1.78 -29.20 20.68
CA LEU A 41 2.50 -30.50 20.79
C LEU A 41 3.43 -30.52 22.02
N VAL A 42 4.16 -29.46 22.27
CA VAL A 42 5.03 -29.32 23.46
C VAL A 42 4.21 -29.37 24.76
N ALA A 43 3.08 -28.63 24.79
CA ALA A 43 2.20 -28.62 25.96
C ALA A 43 1.58 -30.00 26.24
N LEU A 44 1.17 -30.73 25.17
CA LEU A 44 0.69 -32.11 25.27
C LEU A 44 1.76 -33.08 25.81
N ALA A 45 2.98 -32.98 25.28
CA ALA A 45 4.11 -33.78 25.76
C ALA A 45 4.44 -33.51 27.23
N ALA A 46 4.45 -32.23 27.63
CA ALA A 46 4.65 -31.82 29.02
C ALA A 46 3.52 -32.33 29.96
N ARG A 47 2.26 -32.29 29.49
CA ARG A 47 1.10 -32.81 30.23
C ARG A 47 1.18 -34.34 30.40
N ARG A 48 1.60 -35.08 29.36
CA ARG A 48 1.77 -36.53 29.42
C ARG A 48 2.83 -36.94 30.44
N ARG A 49 3.95 -36.19 30.51
CA ARG A 49 5.06 -36.46 31.45
C ARG A 49 4.70 -36.13 32.91
N ARG A 50 3.98 -35.05 33.12
CA ARG A 50 3.59 -34.55 34.45
C ARG A 50 2.18 -33.98 34.40
N PRO A 51 1.12 -34.77 34.63
CA PRO A 51 -0.24 -34.23 34.59
C PRO A 51 -0.50 -33.22 35.67
N GLY A 52 -1.34 -32.19 35.34
CA GLY A 52 -1.71 -31.13 36.28
C GLY A 52 -2.64 -30.11 35.63
N ARG A 53 -3.46 -29.44 36.47
CA ARG A 53 -4.51 -28.53 36.02
C ARG A 53 -3.93 -27.38 35.15
N ALA A 54 -2.81 -26.79 35.56
CA ALA A 54 -2.15 -25.70 34.82
C ALA A 54 -1.71 -26.13 33.39
N ARG A 55 -1.19 -27.37 33.23
CA ARG A 55 -0.80 -27.90 31.91
C ARG A 55 -2.02 -28.24 31.05
N SER A 56 -3.09 -28.72 31.68
CA SER A 56 -4.36 -28.96 30.96
C SER A 56 -4.96 -27.65 30.46
N LEU A 57 -4.93 -26.59 31.28
CA LEU A 57 -5.36 -25.26 30.88
C LEU A 57 -4.49 -24.69 29.75
N ALA A 58 -3.17 -24.85 29.83
CA ALA A 58 -2.27 -24.42 28.74
C ALA A 58 -2.56 -25.11 27.41
N VAL A 59 -2.80 -26.44 27.41
CA VAL A 59 -3.21 -27.18 26.22
C VAL A 59 -4.52 -26.65 25.67
N LEU A 60 -5.51 -26.41 26.54
CA LEU A 60 -6.82 -25.88 26.12
C LEU A 60 -6.68 -24.51 25.45
N LEU A 61 -5.97 -23.57 26.08
CA LEU A 61 -5.79 -22.21 25.56
C LEU A 61 -5.02 -22.18 24.24
N LEU A 62 -3.96 -22.98 24.12
CA LEU A 62 -3.19 -23.07 22.86
C LEU A 62 -3.98 -23.72 21.74
N THR A 63 -4.79 -24.77 22.06
CA THR A 63 -5.67 -25.39 21.07
C THR A 63 -6.76 -24.42 20.61
N LEU A 64 -7.33 -23.66 21.53
CA LEU A 64 -8.32 -22.62 21.20
C LEU A 64 -7.68 -21.57 20.28
N ALA A 65 -6.51 -21.05 20.63
CA ALA A 65 -5.76 -20.10 19.79
C ALA A 65 -5.53 -20.66 18.37
N LEU A 66 -5.07 -21.90 18.27
CA LEU A 66 -4.84 -22.58 16.98
C LEU A 66 -6.11 -22.66 16.13
N VAL A 67 -7.24 -23.04 16.74
CA VAL A 67 -8.52 -23.16 16.03
C VAL A 67 -9.00 -21.79 15.55
N ILE A 68 -8.87 -20.76 16.38
CA ILE A 68 -9.25 -19.38 16.03
C ILE A 68 -8.41 -18.88 14.85
N THR A 69 -7.09 -18.95 14.95
CA THR A 69 -6.19 -18.47 13.88
C THR A 69 -6.38 -19.26 12.58
N ALA A 70 -6.66 -20.59 12.68
CA ALA A 70 -7.01 -21.37 11.50
C ALA A 70 -8.33 -20.92 10.86
N GLY A 71 -9.32 -20.57 11.66
CA GLY A 71 -10.59 -20.03 11.18
C GLY A 71 -10.43 -18.68 10.48
N VAL A 72 -9.64 -17.77 11.05
CA VAL A 72 -9.30 -16.47 10.44
C VAL A 72 -8.58 -16.68 9.10
N GLY A 73 -7.51 -17.48 9.08
CA GLY A 73 -6.77 -17.77 7.85
C GLY A 73 -7.65 -18.43 6.78
N TRP A 74 -8.53 -19.33 7.17
CA TRP A 74 -9.49 -19.93 6.24
C TRP A 74 -10.44 -18.88 5.63
N ARG A 75 -10.96 -17.95 6.45
CA ARG A 75 -11.83 -16.87 5.97
C ARG A 75 -11.12 -15.94 4.99
N GLN A 76 -9.83 -15.61 5.24
CA GLN A 76 -9.03 -14.79 4.33
C GLN A 76 -8.75 -15.53 3.01
N VAL A 77 -8.44 -16.82 3.06
CA VAL A 77 -8.26 -17.67 1.87
C VAL A 77 -9.56 -17.82 1.09
N ASP A 78 -10.68 -18.03 1.76
CA ASP A 78 -12.01 -18.13 1.14
C ASP A 78 -12.38 -16.82 0.44
N PHE A 79 -12.14 -15.68 1.10
CA PHE A 79 -12.32 -14.35 0.50
C PHE A 79 -11.45 -14.18 -0.75
N ALA A 80 -10.17 -14.50 -0.71
CA ALA A 80 -9.28 -14.41 -1.88
C ALA A 80 -9.79 -15.27 -3.05
N ARG A 81 -10.25 -16.51 -2.76
CA ARG A 81 -10.82 -17.39 -3.77
C ARG A 81 -12.13 -16.87 -4.36
N SER A 82 -12.96 -16.21 -3.55
CA SER A 82 -14.20 -15.58 -4.05
C SER A 82 -13.93 -14.43 -5.02
N GLN A 83 -12.71 -13.83 -4.96
CA GLN A 83 -12.23 -12.85 -5.93
C GLN A 83 -11.55 -13.49 -7.17
N GLY A 84 -11.65 -14.80 -7.35
CA GLY A 84 -11.04 -15.51 -8.47
C GLY A 84 -9.54 -15.79 -8.33
N VAL A 85 -8.93 -15.46 -7.19
CA VAL A 85 -7.48 -15.54 -6.99
C VAL A 85 -7.04 -16.97 -6.68
N ARG A 86 -6.04 -17.45 -7.42
CA ARG A 86 -5.32 -18.68 -7.10
C ARG A 86 -4.12 -18.34 -6.21
N LEU A 87 -4.23 -18.68 -4.93
CA LEU A 87 -3.18 -18.39 -3.97
C LEU A 87 -1.98 -19.33 -4.14
N ASP A 88 -0.80 -18.76 -4.13
CA ASP A 88 0.44 -19.51 -3.86
C ASP A 88 0.55 -19.75 -2.36
N LEU A 89 0.33 -21.02 -1.98
CA LEU A 89 0.32 -21.41 -0.56
C LEU A 89 1.71 -21.32 0.08
N TRP A 90 2.79 -21.46 -0.71
CA TRP A 90 4.15 -21.28 -0.19
C TRP A 90 4.44 -19.81 0.13
N ALA A 91 3.99 -18.91 -0.74
CA ALA A 91 4.13 -17.49 -0.54
C ALA A 91 3.48 -16.99 0.76
N LEU A 92 2.42 -17.66 1.26
CA LEU A 92 1.76 -17.31 2.52
C LEU A 92 2.72 -17.27 3.73
N THR A 93 3.84 -18.02 3.69
CA THR A 93 4.86 -17.99 4.74
C THR A 93 5.73 -16.74 4.71
N GLY A 94 5.65 -15.91 3.68
CA GLY A 94 6.54 -14.75 3.50
C GLY A 94 8.01 -15.12 3.20
N ILE A 95 8.37 -16.41 3.24
CA ILE A 95 9.75 -16.84 3.00
C ILE A 95 10.13 -16.56 1.55
N GLY A 96 11.24 -15.84 1.36
CA GLY A 96 11.74 -15.48 0.03
C GLY A 96 10.98 -14.32 -0.63
N GLN A 97 10.03 -13.69 0.05
CA GLN A 97 9.21 -12.59 -0.47
C GLN A 97 9.82 -11.19 -0.24
N SER A 98 11.06 -11.09 0.24
CA SER A 98 11.72 -9.81 0.43
C SER A 98 11.97 -9.12 -0.92
N GLY A 99 11.55 -7.86 -1.05
CA GLY A 99 11.82 -7.07 -2.26
C GLY A 99 13.32 -6.80 -2.45
N SER A 100 13.78 -6.82 -3.70
CA SER A 100 15.14 -6.40 -4.06
C SER A 100 15.34 -4.90 -3.80
N GLN A 101 16.58 -4.47 -3.67
CA GLN A 101 16.93 -3.05 -3.72
C GLN A 101 16.64 -2.50 -5.13
N PRO A 102 16.39 -1.18 -5.26
CA PRO A 102 16.26 -0.56 -6.57
C PRO A 102 17.56 -0.67 -7.38
N ASP A 103 17.41 -0.70 -8.69
CA ASP A 103 18.57 -0.71 -9.61
C ASP A 103 19.27 0.65 -9.63
N VAL A 104 18.51 1.73 -9.48
CA VAL A 104 19.01 3.12 -9.40
C VAL A 104 18.24 3.93 -8.35
N GLN A 105 18.91 4.95 -7.78
CA GLN A 105 18.33 5.84 -6.78
C GLN A 105 18.68 7.31 -7.09
N PRO A 106 18.04 7.89 -8.11
CA PRO A 106 18.30 9.28 -8.48
C PRO A 106 17.70 10.26 -7.47
N VAL A 107 18.28 11.45 -7.39
CA VAL A 107 17.67 12.61 -6.76
C VAL A 107 16.61 13.15 -7.72
N VAL A 108 15.41 13.41 -7.20
CA VAL A 108 14.29 14.00 -7.91
C VAL A 108 14.27 15.52 -7.68
N LEU A 109 14.42 15.90 -6.42
CA LEU A 109 14.38 17.29 -5.99
C LEU A 109 15.20 17.48 -4.70
N ASP A 110 16.02 18.52 -4.65
CA ASP A 110 16.55 19.07 -3.40
C ASP A 110 15.58 20.14 -2.91
N ASP A 111 14.61 19.73 -2.09
CA ASP A 111 13.49 20.58 -1.70
C ASP A 111 13.94 21.60 -0.64
N THR A 112 14.28 22.79 -1.10
CA THR A 112 14.76 23.90 -0.25
C THR A 112 13.69 24.40 0.71
N ASP A 113 12.40 24.25 0.40
CA ASP A 113 11.29 24.70 1.26
C ASP A 113 11.18 23.82 2.52
N THR A 114 11.49 22.54 2.40
CA THR A 114 11.44 21.57 3.50
C THR A 114 12.82 21.18 4.02
N GLY A 115 13.88 21.47 3.27
CA GLY A 115 15.24 21.01 3.55
C GLY A 115 15.39 19.49 3.41
N GLN A 116 14.50 18.83 2.66
CA GLN A 116 14.52 17.38 2.45
C GLN A 116 14.98 17.04 1.04
N LEU A 117 15.87 16.05 0.96
CA LEU A 117 16.30 15.49 -0.32
C LEU A 117 15.30 14.42 -0.77
N LEU A 118 14.51 14.70 -1.80
CA LEU A 118 13.54 13.77 -2.35
C LEU A 118 14.18 12.94 -3.45
N GLN A 119 14.08 11.62 -3.34
CA GLN A 119 14.69 10.68 -4.24
C GLN A 119 13.65 9.72 -4.83
N ALA A 120 14.00 9.08 -5.94
CA ALA A 120 13.29 7.92 -6.45
C ALA A 120 14.08 6.63 -6.21
N GLY A 121 13.35 5.52 -6.06
CA GLY A 121 13.88 4.18 -6.24
C GLY A 121 13.34 3.63 -7.56
N VAL A 122 14.22 3.23 -8.45
CA VAL A 122 13.86 2.72 -9.78
C VAL A 122 14.18 1.23 -9.86
N TRP A 123 13.18 0.41 -10.16
CA TRP A 123 13.33 -1.02 -10.46
C TRP A 123 13.03 -1.22 -11.93
N LEU A 124 14.05 -1.63 -12.66
CA LEU A 124 13.96 -1.88 -14.10
C LEU A 124 13.10 -3.12 -14.40
N PRO A 125 12.33 -3.10 -15.51
CA PRO A 125 11.50 -4.23 -15.88
C PRO A 125 12.35 -5.50 -16.08
N ARG A 126 11.83 -6.65 -15.62
CA ARG A 126 12.54 -7.92 -15.65
C ARG A 126 11.77 -8.97 -16.45
N ASP A 127 12.50 -9.84 -17.12
CA ASP A 127 11.93 -11.04 -17.71
C ASP A 127 11.54 -12.07 -16.63
N GLY A 128 10.75 -13.07 -17.01
CA GLY A 128 10.34 -14.14 -16.08
C GLY A 128 11.50 -14.99 -15.51
N ARG A 129 12.75 -14.72 -15.91
CA ARG A 129 13.98 -15.34 -15.41
C ARG A 129 14.83 -14.39 -14.57
N GLY A 130 14.33 -13.16 -14.33
CA GLY A 130 14.99 -12.13 -13.51
C GLY A 130 16.03 -11.29 -14.26
N GLY A 131 16.18 -11.47 -15.59
CA GLY A 131 17.01 -10.62 -16.44
C GLY A 131 16.36 -9.24 -16.62
N VAL A 132 17.17 -8.15 -16.62
CA VAL A 132 16.68 -6.79 -16.88
C VAL A 132 16.35 -6.64 -18.36
N LEU A 133 15.12 -6.16 -18.65
CA LEU A 133 14.64 -5.85 -19.99
C LEU A 133 15.00 -4.40 -20.33
N GLY A 134 15.50 -4.14 -21.53
CA GLY A 134 15.57 -2.79 -22.09
C GLY A 134 16.70 -1.88 -21.62
N ALA A 135 17.77 -2.36 -20.97
CA ALA A 135 18.94 -1.55 -20.64
C ALA A 135 19.70 -1.11 -21.91
N GLY A 136 19.25 0.02 -22.48
CA GLY A 136 20.01 0.75 -23.48
C GLY A 136 21.30 1.32 -22.85
N SER A 137 22.40 1.22 -23.57
CA SER A 137 23.74 1.61 -23.17
C SER A 137 23.87 3.11 -22.90
N THR A 138 23.73 3.51 -21.64
CA THR A 138 24.34 4.74 -21.15
C THR A 138 25.00 4.44 -19.80
N GLY A 139 26.27 4.07 -19.86
CA GLY A 139 27.21 4.26 -18.76
C GLY A 139 27.45 3.15 -17.75
N ALA A 140 27.25 1.86 -18.06
CA ALA A 140 27.81 0.77 -17.25
C ALA A 140 28.52 -0.28 -18.13
N PRO A 141 29.64 -0.89 -17.69
CA PRO A 141 30.41 -1.83 -18.50
C PRO A 141 29.61 -3.11 -18.73
N ALA A 142 29.38 -3.43 -20.00
CA ALA A 142 28.72 -4.65 -20.44
C ALA A 142 29.57 -5.86 -20.07
N SER A 143 29.08 -6.69 -19.14
CA SER A 143 29.49 -8.09 -19.06
C SER A 143 28.55 -8.92 -19.93
N SER A 144 29.12 -9.60 -20.89
CA SER A 144 28.57 -10.47 -21.91
C SER A 144 27.36 -11.32 -21.48
N GLY A 145 26.15 -10.89 -21.87
CA GLY A 145 24.94 -11.69 -21.85
C GLY A 145 23.92 -11.04 -22.79
N ARG A 146 23.41 -11.76 -23.76
CA ARG A 146 22.40 -11.28 -24.72
C ARG A 146 21.19 -10.71 -23.96
N SER A 147 21.08 -9.40 -23.94
CA SER A 147 19.90 -8.67 -23.51
C SER A 147 18.77 -8.95 -24.51
N ALA A 148 17.68 -9.57 -24.09
CA ALA A 148 16.44 -9.55 -24.84
C ALA A 148 15.92 -8.11 -24.76
N ARG A 149 16.04 -7.35 -25.86
CA ARG A 149 15.37 -6.06 -25.98
C ARG A 149 13.86 -6.31 -26.07
N SER A 150 13.07 -5.75 -25.16
CA SER A 150 11.70 -5.43 -25.51
C SER A 150 11.77 -4.29 -26.54
N ASP A 151 11.28 -4.53 -27.73
CA ASP A 151 11.29 -3.52 -28.81
C ASP A 151 10.27 -2.40 -28.55
N SER A 152 9.47 -2.50 -27.48
CA SER A 152 8.47 -1.51 -27.08
C SER A 152 8.66 -1.11 -25.62
N PRO A 153 8.54 0.21 -25.29
CA PRO A 153 8.52 0.69 -23.91
C PRO A 153 7.37 0.07 -23.12
N VAL A 154 7.59 -0.13 -21.82
CA VAL A 154 6.61 -0.77 -20.93
C VAL A 154 5.85 0.25 -20.10
N GLY A 155 4.69 -0.14 -19.59
CA GLY A 155 3.91 0.68 -18.66
C GLY A 155 4.69 1.01 -17.37
N VAL A 156 4.42 2.17 -16.82
CA VAL A 156 5.08 2.71 -15.62
C VAL A 156 4.16 2.58 -14.42
N VAL A 157 4.66 2.03 -13.32
CA VAL A 157 3.97 1.98 -12.03
C VAL A 157 4.73 2.85 -11.04
N VAL A 158 4.09 3.94 -10.61
CA VAL A 158 4.66 4.84 -9.59
C VAL A 158 4.07 4.51 -8.23
N LEU A 159 4.94 4.34 -7.23
CA LEU A 159 4.53 3.95 -5.88
C LEU A 159 4.75 5.12 -4.90
N LEU A 160 3.73 5.39 -4.09
CA LEU A 160 3.74 6.36 -2.99
C LEU A 160 3.60 5.62 -1.66
N HIS A 161 4.60 5.75 -0.80
CA HIS A 161 4.68 5.01 0.45
C HIS A 161 3.72 5.53 1.53
N GLY A 162 3.29 4.64 2.43
CA GLY A 162 2.57 5.00 3.65
C GLY A 162 3.47 5.58 4.75
N GLY A 163 2.86 5.87 5.91
CA GLY A 163 3.57 6.36 7.09
C GLY A 163 2.93 7.58 7.74
N GLY A 164 1.65 7.87 7.43
CA GLY A 164 0.90 8.99 8.01
C GLY A 164 1.56 10.33 7.73
N TRP A 165 2.11 10.52 6.53
CA TRP A 165 2.80 11.72 6.04
C TRP A 165 3.98 12.22 6.91
N SER A 166 4.38 11.45 7.91
CA SER A 166 5.44 11.84 8.86
C SER A 166 6.55 10.80 9.03
N ASN A 167 6.39 9.64 8.39
CA ASN A 167 7.37 8.56 8.42
C ASN A 167 7.39 7.84 7.07
N GLY A 168 8.44 7.06 6.87
CA GLY A 168 8.57 6.24 5.69
C GLY A 168 9.49 6.84 4.64
N ASN A 169 9.70 6.11 3.60
CA ASN A 169 10.40 6.51 2.38
C ASN A 169 10.19 5.46 1.29
N ARG A 170 10.63 5.74 0.07
CA ARG A 170 10.61 4.86 -1.09
C ARG A 170 11.18 3.45 -0.87
N LEU A 171 12.01 3.26 0.17
CA LEU A 171 12.67 1.98 0.49
C LEU A 171 12.00 1.24 1.66
N ASN A 172 10.84 1.67 2.12
CA ASN A 172 10.05 0.91 3.09
C ASN A 172 9.91 -0.54 2.64
N PRO A 173 9.96 -1.52 3.55
CA PRO A 173 9.86 -2.93 3.18
C PRO A 173 8.65 -3.27 2.28
N MET A 174 7.48 -2.67 2.55
CA MET A 174 6.27 -2.86 1.75
C MET A 174 6.43 -2.24 0.35
N THR A 175 6.72 -0.94 0.27
CA THR A 175 6.92 -0.23 -0.99
C THR A 175 7.98 -0.89 -1.86
N ARG A 176 9.13 -1.25 -1.27
CA ARG A 176 10.21 -1.98 -1.93
C ARG A 176 9.75 -3.35 -2.43
N GLY A 177 8.98 -4.08 -1.60
CA GLY A 177 8.43 -5.39 -1.97
C GLY A 177 7.45 -5.31 -3.14
N GLN A 178 6.61 -4.29 -3.15
CA GLN A 178 5.66 -4.02 -4.22
C GLN A 178 6.38 -3.59 -5.51
N ALA A 179 7.33 -2.64 -5.44
CA ALA A 179 8.08 -2.18 -6.60
C ALA A 179 8.89 -3.30 -7.25
N ALA A 180 9.63 -4.09 -6.47
CA ALA A 180 10.36 -5.24 -6.96
C ALA A 180 9.43 -6.29 -7.61
N TRP A 181 8.22 -6.46 -7.05
CA TRP A 181 7.23 -7.37 -7.62
C TRP A 181 6.71 -6.85 -8.97
N PHE A 182 6.33 -5.56 -9.09
CA PHE A 182 5.93 -4.99 -10.39
C PHE A 182 7.03 -5.12 -11.44
N ALA A 183 8.27 -4.85 -11.07
CA ALA A 183 9.43 -5.04 -11.95
C ALA A 183 9.54 -6.51 -12.42
N SER A 184 9.29 -7.48 -11.53
CA SER A 184 9.27 -8.91 -11.89
C SER A 184 8.10 -9.29 -12.82
N GLN A 185 7.04 -8.47 -12.86
CA GLN A 185 5.95 -8.63 -13.82
C GLN A 185 6.22 -7.94 -15.17
N GLY A 186 7.36 -7.26 -15.32
CA GLY A 186 7.77 -6.61 -16.56
C GLY A 186 7.40 -5.14 -16.67
N TYR A 187 6.98 -4.49 -15.59
CA TYR A 187 6.74 -3.04 -15.52
C TYR A 187 8.01 -2.28 -15.15
N LEU A 188 8.11 -1.01 -15.56
CA LEU A 188 9.00 -0.07 -14.91
C LEU A 188 8.36 0.38 -13.60
N ALA A 189 8.97 0.05 -12.46
CA ALA A 189 8.45 0.44 -11.15
C ALA A 189 9.30 1.56 -10.55
N ILE A 190 8.68 2.65 -10.12
CA ILE A 190 9.35 3.81 -9.54
C ILE A 190 8.66 4.18 -8.23
N ALA A 191 9.38 4.08 -7.10
CA ALA A 191 8.89 4.56 -5.82
C ALA A 191 9.44 5.96 -5.53
N LEU A 192 8.58 6.89 -5.16
CA LEU A 192 8.92 8.28 -4.91
C LEU A 192 8.93 8.59 -3.42
N ASP A 193 9.91 9.40 -2.98
CA ASP A 193 9.81 10.14 -1.73
C ASP A 193 8.91 11.36 -1.91
N TYR A 194 8.27 11.77 -0.84
CA TYR A 194 7.57 13.04 -0.69
C TYR A 194 7.92 13.66 0.66
N PRO A 195 7.79 14.99 0.86
CA PRO A 195 8.22 15.64 2.08
C PRO A 195 7.40 15.17 3.28
N LEU A 196 8.12 14.80 4.35
CA LEU A 196 7.54 14.32 5.58
C LEU A 196 7.36 15.46 6.58
N SER A 197 6.23 15.45 7.27
CA SER A 197 5.94 16.41 8.34
C SER A 197 6.75 16.07 9.59
N THR A 198 7.24 17.13 10.23
CA THR A 198 7.93 17.07 11.52
C THR A 198 7.13 17.86 12.58
N PRO A 199 7.52 17.84 13.86
CA PRO A 199 6.88 18.71 14.85
C PRO A 199 6.87 20.19 14.48
N ASP A 200 7.90 20.65 13.72
CA ASP A 200 8.12 22.06 13.36
C ASP A 200 7.73 22.37 11.91
N LEU A 201 7.39 21.37 11.10
CA LEU A 201 7.08 21.52 9.68
C LEU A 201 5.84 20.72 9.30
N ALA A 202 4.76 21.42 8.95
CA ALA A 202 3.57 20.80 8.35
C ALA A 202 3.71 20.78 6.82
N THR A 203 3.42 19.64 6.18
CA THR A 203 3.64 19.45 4.74
C THR A 203 2.36 19.25 3.93
N TRP A 204 1.18 19.51 4.50
CA TRP A 204 -0.11 19.26 3.83
C TRP A 204 -0.29 20.04 2.51
N GLN A 205 0.36 21.21 2.35
CA GLN A 205 0.35 21.98 1.11
C GLN A 205 1.48 21.57 0.15
N LEU A 206 2.55 20.97 0.70
CA LEU A 206 3.76 20.68 -0.06
C LEU A 206 3.77 19.26 -0.61
N ALA A 207 3.20 18.30 0.12
CA ALA A 207 3.29 16.89 -0.25
C ALA A 207 2.73 16.60 -1.65
N GLU A 208 1.55 17.14 -1.97
CA GLU A 208 0.95 16.97 -3.29
C GLU A 208 1.79 17.60 -4.41
N SER A 209 2.22 18.85 -4.23
CA SER A 209 3.02 19.56 -5.25
C SER A 209 4.36 18.84 -5.49
N ARG A 210 4.97 18.26 -4.44
CA ARG A 210 6.21 17.49 -4.58
C ARG A 210 5.98 16.11 -5.20
N VAL A 211 4.82 15.48 -4.97
CA VAL A 211 4.42 14.28 -5.73
C VAL A 211 4.21 14.62 -7.20
N ALA A 212 3.55 15.74 -7.52
CA ALA A 212 3.40 16.21 -8.90
C ALA A 212 4.76 16.46 -9.57
N CYS A 213 5.71 17.07 -8.84
CA CYS A 213 7.10 17.19 -9.27
C CYS A 213 7.75 15.83 -9.56
N GLY A 214 7.59 14.86 -8.66
CA GLY A 214 8.08 13.51 -8.86
C GLY A 214 7.49 12.84 -10.11
N LEU A 215 6.21 13.05 -10.40
CA LEU A 215 5.55 12.53 -11.59
C LEU A 215 6.07 13.21 -12.88
N ALA A 216 6.30 14.51 -12.86
CA ALA A 216 6.91 15.23 -13.99
C ALA A 216 8.36 14.76 -14.24
N TRP A 217 9.11 14.50 -13.16
CA TRP A 217 10.42 13.85 -13.25
C TRP A 217 10.31 12.46 -13.89
N VAL A 218 9.33 11.65 -13.50
CA VAL A 218 9.06 10.33 -14.12
C VAL A 218 8.78 10.49 -15.61
N ALA A 219 7.92 11.44 -16.01
CA ALA A 219 7.63 11.69 -17.43
C ALA A 219 8.89 12.01 -18.24
N SER A 220 9.83 12.74 -17.66
CA SER A 220 11.08 13.14 -18.33
C SER A 220 12.13 12.05 -18.38
N HIS A 221 12.05 11.02 -17.51
CA HIS A 221 13.13 10.04 -17.33
C HIS A 221 12.75 8.58 -17.62
N ALA A 222 11.43 8.25 -17.64
CA ALA A 222 10.96 6.88 -17.79
C ALA A 222 11.50 6.18 -19.04
N GLU A 223 11.57 6.88 -20.17
CA GLU A 223 12.09 6.34 -21.43
C GLU A 223 13.55 5.86 -21.28
N GLY A 224 14.37 6.60 -20.54
CA GLY A 224 15.76 6.23 -20.25
C GLY A 224 15.88 4.93 -19.43
N TYR A 225 14.83 4.54 -18.74
CA TYR A 225 14.71 3.29 -17.98
C TYR A 225 13.88 2.22 -18.68
N GLY A 226 13.45 2.46 -19.93
CA GLY A 226 12.68 1.52 -20.73
C GLY A 226 11.17 1.57 -20.52
N GLY A 227 10.64 2.59 -19.84
CA GLY A 227 9.22 2.82 -19.62
C GLY A 227 8.60 3.86 -20.53
N ASP A 228 7.28 3.83 -20.65
CA ASP A 228 6.48 4.83 -21.34
C ASP A 228 5.54 5.51 -20.34
N ALA A 229 5.87 6.72 -19.92
CA ALA A 229 5.07 7.49 -18.96
C ALA A 229 3.71 7.96 -19.51
N ARG A 230 3.41 7.73 -20.79
CA ARG A 230 2.06 7.90 -21.36
C ARG A 230 1.10 6.80 -20.91
N HIS A 231 1.63 5.73 -20.32
CA HIS A 231 0.90 4.63 -19.73
C HIS A 231 1.32 4.45 -18.28
N LEU A 232 0.73 5.25 -17.39
CA LEU A 232 1.15 5.38 -15.99
C LEU A 232 0.04 5.04 -15.02
N ALA A 233 0.37 4.21 -14.04
CA ALA A 233 -0.50 3.94 -12.90
C ALA A 233 0.14 4.44 -11.59
N LEU A 234 -0.71 4.96 -10.68
CA LEU A 234 -0.33 5.26 -9.31
C LEU A 234 -0.72 4.12 -8.39
N VAL A 235 0.21 3.75 -7.52
CA VAL A 235 0.00 2.80 -6.44
C VAL A 235 0.35 3.49 -5.13
N GLY A 236 -0.53 3.39 -4.12
CA GLY A 236 -0.25 4.01 -2.82
C GLY A 236 -0.88 3.28 -1.65
N ASP A 237 -0.18 3.24 -0.53
CA ASP A 237 -0.66 2.66 0.70
C ASP A 237 -0.89 3.73 1.78
N SER A 238 -1.98 3.64 2.57
CA SER A 238 -2.25 4.52 3.70
C SER A 238 -2.20 6.02 3.31
N ALA A 239 -1.26 6.78 3.84
CA ALA A 239 -1.01 8.18 3.48
C ALA A 239 -0.60 8.34 2.00
N GLY A 240 0.17 7.41 1.43
CA GLY A 240 0.49 7.37 0.01
C GLY A 240 -0.75 7.10 -0.86
N GLY A 241 -1.68 6.29 -0.36
CA GLY A 241 -2.98 6.07 -0.99
C GLY A 241 -3.85 7.33 -1.00
N ASN A 242 -3.82 8.12 0.08
CA ASN A 242 -4.45 9.43 0.11
C ASN A 242 -3.86 10.35 -0.97
N LEU A 243 -2.53 10.49 -1.02
CA LEU A 243 -1.85 11.32 -2.02
C LEU A 243 -2.14 10.86 -3.45
N ALA A 244 -2.20 9.55 -3.71
CA ALA A 244 -2.53 9.01 -5.03
C ALA A 244 -3.94 9.43 -5.49
N LEU A 245 -4.94 9.35 -4.60
CA LEU A 245 -6.30 9.78 -4.87
C LEU A 245 -6.38 11.32 -5.06
N GLU A 246 -5.75 12.06 -4.14
CA GLU A 246 -5.74 13.51 -4.17
C GLU A 246 -5.16 14.07 -5.48
N ILE A 247 -3.98 13.60 -5.89
CA ILE A 247 -3.33 14.08 -7.10
C ILE A 247 -4.13 13.71 -8.37
N THR A 248 -4.72 12.51 -8.38
CA THR A 248 -5.57 12.06 -9.48
C THR A 248 -6.80 12.95 -9.65
N TYR A 249 -7.48 13.26 -8.55
CA TYR A 249 -8.68 14.09 -8.61
C TYR A 249 -8.36 15.56 -8.90
N ARG A 250 -7.23 16.09 -8.39
CA ARG A 250 -6.77 17.43 -8.75
C ARG A 250 -6.38 17.52 -10.22
N GLN A 251 -5.71 16.49 -10.76
CA GLN A 251 -5.41 16.45 -12.20
C GLN A 251 -6.69 16.52 -13.03
N ALA A 252 -7.70 15.71 -12.69
CA ALA A 252 -8.99 15.70 -13.38
C ALA A 252 -9.73 17.06 -13.27
N LEU A 253 -9.59 17.77 -12.13
CA LEU A 253 -10.17 19.09 -11.93
C LEU A 253 -9.39 20.22 -12.64
N GLY A 254 -8.18 19.96 -13.17
CA GLY A 254 -7.26 20.98 -13.68
C GLY A 254 -6.74 21.89 -12.56
N GLN A 255 -6.54 21.33 -11.36
CA GLN A 255 -6.14 22.04 -10.15
C GLN A 255 -4.75 21.63 -9.64
N LEU A 256 -3.96 20.92 -10.45
CA LEU A 256 -2.55 20.73 -10.12
C LEU A 256 -1.81 22.05 -10.33
N ASP A 257 -1.04 22.43 -9.32
CA ASP A 257 -0.16 23.59 -9.45
C ASP A 257 0.89 23.32 -10.54
N PRO A 258 1.31 24.35 -11.30
CA PRO A 258 2.42 24.22 -12.22
C PRO A 258 3.65 23.67 -11.50
N VAL A 259 4.30 22.68 -12.10
CA VAL A 259 5.57 22.18 -11.57
C VAL A 259 6.71 23.08 -12.01
N ASP A 260 7.69 23.26 -11.12
CA ASP A 260 8.89 24.03 -11.40
C ASP A 260 9.71 23.36 -12.52
N GLU A 261 10.47 24.16 -13.29
CA GLU A 261 11.32 23.67 -14.37
C GLU A 261 12.33 22.60 -13.89
N GLU A 262 12.75 22.67 -12.63
CA GLU A 262 13.64 21.67 -12.01
C GLU A 262 13.01 20.29 -11.91
N CYS A 263 11.68 20.19 -11.86
CA CYS A 263 10.96 18.93 -11.75
C CYS A 263 10.75 18.21 -13.09
N GLY A 264 10.92 18.89 -14.21
CA GLY A 264 10.63 18.37 -15.54
C GLY A 264 9.55 19.17 -16.26
N SER A 265 8.88 18.55 -17.24
CA SER A 265 7.93 19.24 -18.11
C SER A 265 6.51 19.31 -17.54
N GLU A 266 5.77 18.25 -17.70
CA GLU A 266 4.35 18.16 -17.33
C GLU A 266 4.09 16.88 -16.51
N VAL A 267 3.11 16.97 -15.63
CA VAL A 267 2.62 15.78 -14.92
C VAL A 267 1.91 14.87 -15.93
N PRO A 268 2.35 13.62 -16.09
CA PRO A 268 1.76 12.71 -17.05
C PRO A 268 0.32 12.36 -16.64
N GLN A 269 -0.50 11.99 -17.64
CA GLN A 269 -1.84 11.48 -17.37
C GLN A 269 -1.76 10.22 -16.50
N ILE A 270 -2.61 10.15 -15.49
CA ILE A 270 -2.75 8.96 -14.66
C ILE A 270 -3.85 8.08 -15.27
N ASP A 271 -3.49 6.85 -15.67
CA ASP A 271 -4.41 5.93 -16.36
C ASP A 271 -5.09 4.95 -15.41
N ALA A 272 -4.51 4.68 -14.25
CA ALA A 272 -5.08 3.81 -13.22
C ALA A 272 -4.59 4.18 -11.82
N VAL A 273 -5.41 3.89 -10.82
CA VAL A 273 -5.04 4.06 -9.39
C VAL A 273 -5.31 2.79 -8.63
N SER A 274 -4.31 2.27 -7.90
CA SER A 274 -4.49 1.14 -7.00
C SER A 274 -4.04 1.51 -5.59
N THR A 275 -4.94 1.44 -4.61
CA THR A 275 -4.64 1.81 -3.23
C THR A 275 -4.93 0.70 -2.24
N THR A 276 -4.10 0.62 -1.22
CA THR A 276 -4.35 -0.22 -0.05
C THR A 276 -4.60 0.66 1.17
N TYR A 277 -5.70 0.39 1.87
CA TYR A 277 -6.13 1.08 3.11
C TYR A 277 -5.87 2.61 3.11
N PRO A 278 -6.30 3.36 2.05
CA PRO A 278 -6.00 4.78 1.94
C PRO A 278 -6.66 5.59 3.07
N ILE A 279 -5.99 6.69 3.48
CA ILE A 279 -6.64 7.66 4.38
C ILE A 279 -7.66 8.46 3.55
N ALA A 280 -8.83 7.89 3.35
CA ALA A 280 -9.92 8.51 2.59
C ALA A 280 -10.73 9.52 3.40
N ASP A 281 -10.66 9.43 4.74
CA ASP A 281 -11.26 10.37 5.68
C ASP A 281 -10.21 10.89 6.67
N PRO A 282 -9.59 12.04 6.38
CA PRO A 282 -8.56 12.59 7.27
C PRO A 282 -9.09 12.99 8.66
N VAL A 283 -10.35 13.41 8.77
CA VAL A 283 -10.99 13.70 10.07
C VAL A 283 -11.20 12.41 10.84
N GLY A 284 -11.77 11.39 10.23
CA GLY A 284 -11.96 10.08 10.85
C GLY A 284 -10.63 9.40 11.20
N PHE A 285 -9.56 9.66 10.45
CA PHE A 285 -8.20 9.22 10.78
C PHE A 285 -7.67 9.90 12.05
N HIS A 286 -7.87 11.22 12.18
CA HIS A 286 -7.51 11.97 13.39
C HIS A 286 -8.31 11.50 14.60
N ASP A 287 -9.63 11.34 14.45
CA ASP A 287 -10.59 11.00 15.51
C ASP A 287 -10.73 9.47 15.70
N ASN A 288 -9.72 8.72 15.31
CA ASN A 288 -9.68 7.26 15.36
C ASN A 288 -10.19 6.74 16.73
N PRO A 289 -11.16 5.82 16.76
CA PRO A 289 -11.75 5.32 17.99
C PRO A 289 -10.90 4.27 18.74
N ASP A 290 -9.82 3.76 18.11
CA ASP A 290 -8.97 2.74 18.73
C ASP A 290 -8.16 3.33 19.89
N LEU A 291 -8.25 2.70 21.06
CA LEU A 291 -7.61 3.22 22.28
C LEU A 291 -6.07 3.21 22.25
N VAL A 292 -5.47 2.33 21.46
CA VAL A 292 -4.02 2.21 21.32
C VAL A 292 -3.49 3.05 20.18
N MET A 293 -4.17 3.02 19.04
CA MET A 293 -3.70 3.69 17.83
C MET A 293 -4.07 5.17 17.77
N ALA A 294 -5.19 5.58 18.40
CA ALA A 294 -5.65 6.97 18.38
C ALA A 294 -4.56 8.00 18.72
N PRO A 295 -3.75 7.88 19.78
CA PRO A 295 -2.71 8.87 20.08
C PRO A 295 -1.67 9.01 18.95
N PHE A 296 -1.33 7.92 18.28
CA PHE A 296 -0.33 7.90 17.22
C PHE A 296 -0.85 8.51 15.92
N VAL A 297 -2.06 8.13 15.51
CA VAL A 297 -2.64 8.61 14.24
C VAL A 297 -3.11 10.05 14.35
N SER A 298 -3.69 10.43 15.47
CA SER A 298 -4.09 11.81 15.78
C SER A 298 -2.88 12.76 15.75
N GLU A 299 -1.75 12.36 16.35
CA GLU A 299 -0.52 13.15 16.32
C GLU A 299 0.04 13.31 14.90
N ARG A 300 -0.01 12.25 14.07
CA ARG A 300 0.42 12.31 12.66
C ARG A 300 -0.45 13.26 11.84
N ALA A 301 -1.77 13.15 11.99
CA ALA A 301 -2.70 14.05 11.31
C ALA A 301 -2.45 15.51 11.71
N ARG A 302 -2.25 15.78 13.01
CA ARG A 302 -1.93 17.12 13.52
C ARG A 302 -0.61 17.66 13.02
N ARG A 303 0.43 16.84 12.92
CA ARG A 303 1.71 17.25 12.32
C ARG A 303 1.55 17.61 10.86
N TYR A 304 0.82 16.79 10.11
CA TYR A 304 0.60 17.02 8.69
C TYR A 304 -0.14 18.33 8.43
N THR A 305 -1.21 18.59 9.17
CA THR A 305 -2.10 19.75 8.98
C THR A 305 -1.76 20.96 9.87
N SER A 306 -0.84 20.82 10.85
CA SER A 306 -0.53 21.84 11.87
C SER A 306 -1.71 22.21 12.77
N GLY A 307 -2.58 21.25 13.11
CA GLY A 307 -3.69 21.45 14.03
C GLY A 307 -4.69 20.28 14.06
N THR A 308 -5.68 20.40 14.91
CA THR A 308 -6.80 19.43 14.94
C THR A 308 -7.90 19.81 13.94
N PRO A 309 -8.83 18.90 13.56
CA PRO A 309 -9.95 19.22 12.68
C PRO A 309 -10.78 20.42 13.15
N GLY A 310 -10.92 20.57 14.47
CA GLY A 310 -11.65 21.70 15.04
C GLY A 310 -10.90 23.03 15.00
N GLN A 311 -9.57 23.02 14.91
CA GLN A 311 -8.70 24.21 14.83
C GLN A 311 -8.45 24.67 13.40
N VAL A 312 -8.31 23.73 12.47
CA VAL A 312 -7.95 23.97 11.06
C VAL A 312 -8.80 23.14 10.10
N PRO A 313 -10.14 23.26 10.16
CA PRO A 313 -11.05 22.41 9.38
C PRO A 313 -10.76 22.49 7.87
N GLU A 314 -10.39 23.67 7.36
CA GLU A 314 -10.09 23.90 5.94
C GLU A 314 -8.90 23.08 5.44
N ARG A 315 -7.93 22.75 6.33
CA ARG A 315 -6.77 21.93 5.96
C ARG A 315 -7.14 20.47 5.85
N TYR A 316 -8.02 19.98 6.73
CA TYR A 316 -8.55 18.62 6.62
C TYR A 316 -9.47 18.46 5.40
N GLU A 317 -10.25 19.48 5.06
CA GLU A 317 -11.04 19.50 3.82
C GLU A 317 -10.16 19.52 2.57
N ALA A 318 -9.03 20.23 2.62
CA ALA A 318 -8.10 20.32 1.49
C ALA A 318 -7.43 18.98 1.15
N ILE A 319 -7.27 18.08 2.11
CA ILE A 319 -6.64 16.75 1.95
C ILE A 319 -7.67 15.60 1.96
N ASP A 320 -8.96 15.90 1.87
CA ASP A 320 -10.04 14.90 1.81
C ASP A 320 -10.41 14.62 0.35
N PRO A 321 -10.05 13.44 -0.19
CA PRO A 321 -10.33 13.08 -1.58
C PRO A 321 -11.82 13.06 -1.91
N ARG A 322 -12.70 12.80 -0.92
CA ARG A 322 -14.15 12.80 -1.13
C ARG A 322 -14.68 14.19 -1.49
N ARG A 323 -14.04 15.27 -1.01
CA ARG A 323 -14.40 16.66 -1.36
C ARG A 323 -14.14 16.95 -2.83
N LYS A 324 -12.99 16.52 -3.33
CA LYS A 324 -12.64 16.69 -4.75
C LYS A 324 -13.52 15.83 -5.65
N LEU A 325 -13.79 14.61 -5.22
CA LEU A 325 -14.69 13.70 -5.92
C LEU A 325 -16.11 14.27 -6.02
N ALA A 326 -16.63 14.90 -4.95
CA ALA A 326 -17.92 15.58 -4.97
C ALA A 326 -17.95 16.73 -6.00
N LEU A 327 -16.85 17.50 -6.15
CA LEU A 327 -16.75 18.53 -7.19
C LEU A 327 -16.72 17.92 -8.60
N LEU A 328 -16.03 16.81 -8.78
CA LEU A 328 -15.99 16.07 -10.05
C LEU A 328 -17.37 15.53 -10.42
N ALA A 329 -18.09 14.96 -9.45
CA ALA A 329 -19.46 14.50 -9.63
C ALA A 329 -20.41 15.64 -10.05
N GLN A 330 -20.34 16.79 -9.37
CA GLN A 330 -21.14 17.99 -9.74
C GLN A 330 -20.84 18.48 -11.16
N ARG A 331 -19.65 18.27 -11.67
CA ARG A 331 -19.24 18.62 -13.06
C ARG A 331 -19.53 17.51 -14.08
N GLY A 332 -20.07 16.37 -13.64
CA GLY A 332 -20.31 15.20 -14.50
C GLY A 332 -19.03 14.53 -14.98
N MET A 333 -17.92 14.69 -14.26
CA MET A 333 -16.59 14.19 -14.66
C MET A 333 -16.26 12.81 -14.10
N GLY A 334 -17.11 12.26 -13.22
CA GLY A 334 -16.89 10.95 -12.61
C GLY A 334 -16.59 9.83 -13.62
N PRO A 335 -17.38 9.65 -14.71
CA PRO A 335 -17.14 8.59 -15.68
C PRO A 335 -15.81 8.69 -16.45
N SER A 336 -15.17 9.86 -16.45
CA SER A 336 -13.87 10.08 -17.12
C SER A 336 -12.67 9.92 -16.20
N LEU A 337 -12.89 9.61 -14.90
CA LEU A 337 -11.81 9.32 -13.98
C LEU A 337 -11.12 8.00 -14.35
N PRO A 338 -9.82 7.87 -14.06
CA PRO A 338 -9.14 6.61 -14.23
C PRO A 338 -9.73 5.52 -13.33
N PRO A 339 -9.79 4.27 -13.79
CA PRO A 339 -10.28 3.16 -12.98
C PRO A 339 -9.45 3.04 -11.69
N THR A 340 -10.15 2.88 -10.57
CA THR A 340 -9.56 2.90 -9.24
C THR A 340 -9.84 1.58 -8.50
N LEU A 341 -8.80 0.93 -7.99
CA LEU A 341 -8.90 -0.21 -7.08
C LEU A 341 -8.59 0.24 -5.65
N ILE A 342 -9.47 -0.09 -4.71
CA ILE A 342 -9.28 0.16 -3.28
C ILE A 342 -9.39 -1.17 -2.54
N VAL A 343 -8.36 -1.56 -1.79
CA VAL A 343 -8.38 -2.75 -0.94
C VAL A 343 -8.15 -2.36 0.51
N HIS A 344 -9.08 -2.68 1.40
CA HIS A 344 -9.03 -2.28 2.80
C HIS A 344 -9.40 -3.43 3.74
N GLY A 345 -8.78 -3.52 4.90
CA GLY A 345 -9.15 -4.46 5.94
C GLY A 345 -10.41 -4.02 6.68
N ALA A 346 -11.37 -4.91 6.89
CA ALA A 346 -12.61 -4.59 7.61
C ALA A 346 -12.37 -4.24 9.10
N ARG A 347 -11.18 -4.57 9.63
CA ARG A 347 -10.77 -4.36 11.02
C ARG A 347 -9.51 -3.53 11.13
N ASP A 348 -9.39 -2.55 10.28
CA ASP A 348 -8.25 -1.64 10.30
C ASP A 348 -8.31 -0.73 11.54
N HIS A 349 -7.36 -0.93 12.45
CA HIS A 349 -7.24 -0.15 13.69
C HIS A 349 -6.47 1.15 13.50
N VAL A 350 -5.79 1.34 12.37
CA VAL A 350 -4.99 2.54 12.06
C VAL A 350 -5.77 3.53 11.23
N VAL A 351 -6.38 3.06 10.13
CA VAL A 351 -7.22 3.86 9.25
C VAL A 351 -8.64 3.31 9.29
N PRO A 352 -9.58 3.99 9.95
CA PRO A 352 -10.96 3.51 10.05
C PRO A 352 -11.56 3.23 8.67
N VAL A 353 -12.03 2.00 8.47
CA VAL A 353 -12.60 1.53 7.19
C VAL A 353 -13.83 2.31 6.73
N ASP A 354 -14.50 3.03 7.64
CA ASP A 354 -15.65 3.87 7.31
C ASP A 354 -15.32 5.00 6.35
N GLY A 355 -14.08 5.50 6.38
CA GLY A 355 -13.59 6.45 5.38
C GLY A 355 -13.60 5.85 3.97
N THR A 356 -13.16 4.61 3.82
CA THR A 356 -13.20 3.89 2.54
C THR A 356 -14.63 3.58 2.11
N ARG A 357 -15.52 3.19 3.01
CA ARG A 357 -16.94 3.00 2.68
C ARG A 357 -17.60 4.29 2.18
N SER A 358 -17.26 5.42 2.81
CA SER A 358 -17.75 6.73 2.36
C SER A 358 -17.19 7.12 0.99
N LEU A 359 -15.93 6.81 0.72
CA LEU A 359 -15.31 7.05 -0.59
C LEU A 359 -15.93 6.17 -1.66
N ASP A 360 -16.16 4.89 -1.38
CA ASP A 360 -16.81 3.93 -2.27
C ASP A 360 -18.21 4.42 -2.71
N ALA A 361 -19.03 4.82 -1.74
CA ALA A 361 -20.35 5.40 -2.02
C ALA A 361 -20.26 6.68 -2.89
N ALA A 362 -19.28 7.53 -2.62
CA ALA A 362 -19.07 8.75 -3.41
C ALA A 362 -18.58 8.46 -4.84
N LEU A 363 -17.76 7.42 -5.05
CA LEU A 363 -17.33 6.95 -6.37
C LEU A 363 -18.50 6.39 -7.16
N GLU A 364 -19.37 5.60 -6.51
CA GLU A 364 -20.61 5.08 -7.11
C GLU A 364 -21.56 6.21 -7.52
N GLU A 365 -21.81 7.19 -6.63
CA GLU A 365 -22.62 8.36 -6.92
C GLU A 365 -22.07 9.19 -8.07
N ALA A 366 -20.74 9.33 -8.16
CA ALA A 366 -20.08 10.03 -9.24
C ALA A 366 -20.10 9.25 -10.57
N GLY A 367 -20.47 7.98 -10.59
CA GLY A 367 -20.36 7.08 -11.74
C GLY A 367 -18.89 6.82 -12.15
N ALA A 368 -17.95 6.95 -11.22
CA ALA A 368 -16.53 6.74 -11.48
C ALA A 368 -16.21 5.24 -11.59
N PRO A 369 -15.36 4.80 -12.54
CA PRO A 369 -14.99 3.41 -12.65
C PRO A 369 -14.12 3.00 -11.44
N HIS A 370 -14.64 2.11 -10.60
CA HIS A 370 -13.91 1.67 -9.42
C HIS A 370 -14.25 0.24 -8.98
N THR A 371 -13.39 -0.32 -8.16
CA THR A 371 -13.59 -1.57 -7.44
C THR A 371 -13.09 -1.39 -6.01
N THR A 372 -13.98 -1.58 -5.03
CA THR A 372 -13.63 -1.52 -3.62
C THR A 372 -13.79 -2.89 -2.99
N LEU A 373 -12.74 -3.35 -2.32
CA LEU A 373 -12.72 -4.60 -1.58
C LEU A 373 -12.46 -4.35 -0.10
N ILE A 374 -13.42 -4.73 0.73
CA ILE A 374 -13.28 -4.70 2.19
C ILE A 374 -13.11 -6.14 2.68
N ALA A 375 -11.85 -6.49 3.02
CA ALA A 375 -11.48 -7.84 3.37
C ALA A 375 -11.84 -8.19 4.82
N PRO A 376 -12.59 -9.27 5.06
CA PRO A 376 -13.00 -9.66 6.41
C PRO A 376 -11.79 -10.07 7.26
N LEU A 377 -11.86 -9.80 8.57
CA LEU A 377 -10.86 -10.22 9.55
C LEU A 377 -9.42 -9.83 9.17
N THR A 378 -9.27 -8.65 8.55
CA THR A 378 -7.99 -8.13 8.09
C THR A 378 -7.80 -6.72 8.65
N ASP A 379 -6.59 -6.42 9.08
CA ASP A 379 -6.19 -5.15 9.65
C ASP A 379 -5.32 -4.33 8.67
N HIS A 380 -4.79 -3.20 9.14
CA HIS A 380 -3.82 -2.37 8.43
C HIS A 380 -2.55 -3.16 8.07
N VAL A 381 -1.77 -2.68 7.11
CA VAL A 381 -0.49 -3.26 6.66
C VAL A 381 -0.53 -4.77 6.38
N PHE A 382 -1.63 -5.28 5.84
CA PHE A 382 -1.75 -6.70 5.48
C PHE A 382 -0.69 -7.16 4.49
N ASP A 383 -0.06 -6.24 3.80
CA ASP A 383 1.02 -6.41 2.83
C ASP A 383 2.43 -6.35 3.45
N LEU A 384 2.54 -6.23 4.79
CA LEU A 384 3.80 -6.43 5.51
C LEU A 384 4.39 -7.83 5.23
N ASN A 385 3.53 -8.84 5.06
CA ASN A 385 3.88 -10.08 4.37
C ASN A 385 3.40 -10.00 2.91
N PRO A 386 4.32 -9.80 1.94
CA PRO A 386 3.95 -9.72 0.53
C PRO A 386 3.26 -10.96 -0.03
N GLY A 387 3.38 -12.09 0.68
CA GLY A 387 2.74 -13.36 0.34
C GLY A 387 1.39 -13.59 1.05
N SER A 388 0.92 -12.70 1.92
CA SER A 388 -0.38 -12.87 2.58
C SER A 388 -1.51 -13.05 1.57
N ALA A 389 -2.61 -13.70 1.97
CA ALA A 389 -3.73 -13.96 1.08
C ALA A 389 -4.27 -12.66 0.45
N LEU A 390 -4.33 -11.58 1.24
CA LEU A 390 -4.84 -10.31 0.74
C LEU A 390 -3.81 -9.56 -0.11
N SER A 391 -2.50 -9.67 0.18
CA SER A 391 -1.45 -9.15 -0.71
C SER A 391 -1.51 -9.80 -2.08
N GLN A 392 -1.67 -11.13 -2.13
CA GLN A 392 -1.84 -11.85 -3.39
C GLN A 392 -3.12 -11.43 -4.12
N THR A 393 -4.22 -11.21 -3.38
CA THR A 393 -5.49 -10.73 -3.93
C THR A 393 -5.33 -9.34 -4.55
N TRP A 394 -4.77 -8.39 -3.80
CA TRP A 394 -4.51 -7.04 -4.27
C TRP A 394 -3.63 -7.03 -5.52
N ARG A 395 -2.54 -7.81 -5.52
CA ARG A 395 -1.62 -7.93 -6.66
C ARG A 395 -2.33 -8.43 -7.93
N HIS A 396 -3.13 -9.47 -7.79
CA HIS A 396 -3.89 -10.03 -8.92
C HIS A 396 -4.84 -8.99 -9.52
N LEU A 397 -5.66 -8.36 -8.68
CA LEU A 397 -6.63 -7.37 -9.14
C LEU A 397 -5.96 -6.09 -9.66
N THR A 398 -4.79 -5.72 -9.13
CA THR A 398 -4.02 -4.60 -9.68
C THR A 398 -3.52 -4.92 -11.09
N LEU A 399 -3.04 -6.13 -11.38
CA LEU A 399 -2.66 -6.50 -12.76
C LEU A 399 -3.86 -6.47 -13.72
N ASP A 400 -5.03 -6.91 -13.26
CA ASP A 400 -6.26 -6.83 -14.06
C ASP A 400 -6.64 -5.36 -14.34
N LEU A 401 -6.55 -4.50 -13.32
CA LEU A 401 -6.76 -3.06 -13.46
C LEU A 401 -5.79 -2.43 -14.47
N LEU A 402 -4.49 -2.72 -14.34
CA LEU A 402 -3.46 -2.20 -15.25
C LEU A 402 -3.70 -2.65 -16.69
N THR A 403 -4.11 -3.90 -16.89
CA THR A 403 -4.46 -4.43 -18.20
C THR A 403 -5.67 -3.71 -18.80
N GLN A 404 -6.72 -3.47 -18.02
CA GLN A 404 -7.91 -2.73 -18.45
C GLN A 404 -7.60 -1.28 -18.80
N ALA A 405 -6.66 -0.65 -18.08
CA ALA A 405 -6.21 0.72 -18.32
C ALA A 405 -5.13 0.85 -19.41
N ALA A 406 -4.80 -0.24 -20.13
CA ALA A 406 -3.73 -0.29 -21.13
C ALA A 406 -2.33 0.08 -20.59
N VAL A 407 -2.10 -0.01 -19.30
CA VAL A 407 -0.77 0.05 -18.68
C VAL A 407 -0.19 -1.36 -18.75
N LEU A 408 0.60 -1.64 -19.76
CA LEU A 408 1.00 -2.99 -20.11
C LEU A 408 2.45 -3.29 -19.74
N PRO A 409 2.76 -4.51 -19.29
CA PRO A 409 4.14 -4.93 -19.04
C PRO A 409 4.87 -5.25 -20.34
N ALA A 410 6.16 -5.55 -20.25
CA ALA A 410 6.91 -6.12 -21.35
C ALA A 410 6.26 -7.42 -21.88
N GLU A 411 6.26 -7.61 -23.18
CA GLU A 411 5.87 -8.90 -23.78
C GLU A 411 6.80 -10.00 -23.28
N ARG A 412 6.23 -11.11 -22.84
CA ARG A 412 6.94 -12.26 -22.28
C ARG A 412 7.34 -13.27 -23.34
#